data_8930711082ff272a9cffc5ba1237dd9c
#
_entry.id   8930711082ff272a9cffc5ba1237dd9c
#
_cell.length_a   1.000
_cell.length_b   1.000
_cell.length_c   1.000
_cell.angle_alpha   90.00
_cell.angle_beta   90.00
_cell.angle_gamma   90.00
#
_symmetry.space_group_name_H-M   'P 1'
#
loop_
_entity.id
_entity.type
_entity.pdbx_description
1 polymer ?
#
loop_
_entity_poly.entity_id
_entity_poly.type
_entity_poly.pdbx_seq_one_letter_code
_entity_poly.pdbx_strand_id
1 'polypeptide(L)'
;MPFQVSPNVLVQERDVSLFVPQVATTAGAFVGHFNWGPAEEFVTIDSAKTLYEIFGKPDTNTFKYWFTAANFLSYGNNLQVNRIADSASRNSVAQGTSVLVKNDDNYDGVAGYTAPSMSGTEYVARYPGILGNNLKVSVCDYNSYQFSSNLSSTSTIFTTGATIQAPGLTRPAPKGSWIEITADGVAYRFQLTAEAASGATTVAFVNNTGITPSTSNATML
;
A
#
# COMPACT_ATOMS: atom_id res chain seq x y z
N MET A 1 12.54 -49.37 -44.08
CA MET A 1 11.93 -48.72 -45.26
C MET A 1 11.74 -49.81 -46.30
N PRO A 2 10.54 -50.04 -46.79
CA PRO A 2 10.35 -50.97 -47.90
C PRO A 2 11.00 -50.39 -49.16
N PHE A 3 11.90 -51.16 -49.76
CA PHE A 3 12.62 -50.78 -50.97
C PHE A 3 11.79 -51.18 -52.18
N GLN A 4 11.46 -50.26 -53.03
CA GLN A 4 10.68 -50.52 -54.23
C GLN A 4 11.54 -50.86 -55.38
N VAL A 5 11.35 -52.10 -55.95
CA VAL A 5 12.21 -52.69 -56.93
C VAL A 5 11.68 -52.53 -58.37
N SER A 6 10.49 -52.05 -58.60
CA SER A 6 9.89 -51.81 -59.93
C SER A 6 9.09 -50.53 -59.99
N PRO A 7 8.92 -49.93 -61.20
CA PRO A 7 8.12 -48.69 -61.32
C PRO A 7 6.68 -48.98 -60.89
N ASN A 8 6.30 -48.34 -59.79
CA ASN A 8 5.02 -48.47 -59.15
C ASN A 8 4.58 -47.13 -58.63
N VAL A 9 3.30 -46.90 -58.49
CA VAL A 9 2.76 -45.68 -57.87
C VAL A 9 2.62 -45.95 -56.38
N LEU A 10 3.42 -45.29 -55.59
CA LEU A 10 3.29 -45.31 -54.13
C LEU A 10 2.19 -44.32 -53.73
N VAL A 11 1.02 -44.83 -53.41
CA VAL A 11 -0.04 -44.03 -52.80
C VAL A 11 0.17 -44.07 -51.30
N GLN A 12 0.54 -42.95 -50.75
CA GLN A 12 0.65 -42.76 -49.29
C GLN A 12 -0.56 -41.92 -48.85
N GLU A 13 -1.50 -42.57 -48.20
CA GLU A 13 -2.61 -41.89 -47.57
C GLU A 13 -2.09 -41.23 -46.28
N ARG A 14 -2.18 -39.92 -46.24
CA ARG A 14 -1.85 -39.13 -45.07
C ARG A 14 -3.16 -38.65 -44.46
N ASP A 15 -3.55 -39.27 -43.37
CA ASP A 15 -4.70 -38.83 -42.60
C ASP A 15 -4.37 -37.48 -41.93
N VAL A 16 -4.97 -36.41 -42.43
CA VAL A 16 -4.83 -35.04 -41.90
C VAL A 16 -5.97 -34.76 -40.92
N SER A 17 -6.89 -35.67 -40.69
CA SER A 17 -8.04 -35.49 -39.83
C SER A 17 -7.66 -35.45 -38.31
N LEU A 18 -6.46 -35.92 -37.97
CA LEU A 18 -5.88 -35.81 -36.62
C LEU A 18 -5.27 -34.44 -36.30
N PHE A 19 -5.15 -33.58 -37.30
CA PHE A 19 -4.84 -32.18 -37.06
C PHE A 19 -6.16 -31.41 -36.84
N VAL A 20 -6.84 -31.71 -35.75
CA VAL A 20 -7.75 -30.72 -35.16
C VAL A 20 -6.82 -29.64 -34.64
N PRO A 21 -6.78 -28.44 -35.27
CA PRO A 21 -6.10 -27.33 -34.63
C PRO A 21 -6.74 -27.19 -33.25
N GLN A 22 -5.96 -27.30 -32.19
CA GLN A 22 -6.44 -26.94 -30.86
C GLN A 22 -6.97 -25.53 -31.04
N VAL A 23 -8.31 -25.42 -31.09
CA VAL A 23 -8.96 -24.14 -31.06
C VAL A 23 -8.47 -23.49 -29.80
N ALA A 24 -7.74 -22.38 -29.96
CA ALA A 24 -7.23 -21.62 -28.84
C ALA A 24 -8.34 -21.50 -27.80
N THR A 25 -8.00 -21.82 -26.57
CA THR A 25 -8.89 -21.70 -25.40
C THR A 25 -9.78 -20.49 -25.57
N THR A 26 -11.08 -20.65 -25.40
CA THR A 26 -12.08 -19.60 -25.55
C THR A 26 -11.66 -18.39 -24.72
N ALA A 27 -11.10 -17.39 -25.37
CA ALA A 27 -10.76 -16.13 -24.72
C ALA A 27 -12.01 -15.24 -24.70
N GLY A 28 -12.32 -14.69 -23.55
CA GLY A 28 -13.41 -13.73 -23.38
C GLY A 28 -12.88 -12.36 -23.00
N ALA A 29 -13.65 -11.32 -23.30
CA ALA A 29 -13.42 -9.98 -22.80
C ALA A 29 -14.67 -9.49 -22.08
N PHE A 30 -14.50 -8.86 -20.94
CA PHE A 30 -15.58 -8.36 -20.11
C PHE A 30 -15.26 -6.95 -19.60
N VAL A 31 -16.23 -6.06 -19.70
CA VAL A 31 -16.13 -4.70 -19.19
C VAL A 31 -17.26 -4.48 -18.20
N GLY A 32 -16.92 -3.98 -17.00
CA GLY A 32 -17.94 -3.80 -15.97
C GLY A 32 -17.50 -3.03 -14.75
N HIS A 33 -18.44 -2.86 -13.84
CA HIS A 33 -18.20 -2.22 -12.55
C HIS A 33 -17.80 -3.25 -11.50
N PHE A 34 -16.71 -2.95 -10.78
CA PHE A 34 -16.21 -3.73 -9.63
C PHE A 34 -15.87 -2.79 -8.48
N ASN A 35 -15.86 -3.33 -7.26
CA ASN A 35 -15.62 -2.53 -6.05
C ASN A 35 -14.17 -2.14 -5.86
N TRP A 36 -13.25 -2.87 -6.46
CA TRP A 36 -11.81 -2.70 -6.30
C TRP A 36 -11.08 -3.10 -7.58
N GLY A 37 -9.75 -2.89 -7.60
CA GLY A 37 -8.89 -3.31 -8.69
C GLY A 37 -8.55 -2.20 -9.67
N PRO A 38 -7.63 -2.46 -10.60
CA PRO A 38 -7.23 -1.51 -11.62
C PRO A 38 -8.40 -1.13 -12.52
N ALA A 39 -8.47 0.13 -12.90
CA ALA A 39 -9.50 0.66 -13.79
C ALA A 39 -8.88 1.10 -15.11
N GLU A 40 -9.66 0.93 -16.19
CA GLU A 40 -9.24 1.25 -17.57
C GLU A 40 -7.99 0.48 -18.03
N GLU A 41 -7.76 -0.68 -17.43
CA GLU A 41 -6.70 -1.60 -17.75
C GLU A 41 -7.27 -3.00 -17.97
N PHE A 42 -6.74 -3.75 -18.93
CA PHE A 42 -7.13 -5.14 -19.16
C PHE A 42 -6.33 -6.10 -18.29
N VAL A 43 -7.02 -6.78 -17.40
CA VAL A 43 -6.44 -7.80 -16.53
C VAL A 43 -6.89 -9.17 -16.96
N THR A 44 -5.96 -10.08 -17.18
CA THR A 44 -6.26 -11.48 -17.51
C THR A 44 -6.60 -12.26 -16.25
N ILE A 45 -7.76 -12.87 -16.23
CA ILE A 45 -8.31 -13.64 -15.12
C ILE A 45 -8.51 -15.09 -15.57
N ASP A 46 -8.00 -16.01 -14.77
CA ASP A 46 -8.05 -17.48 -15.03
C ASP A 46 -9.11 -18.19 -14.20
N SER A 47 -9.51 -17.64 -13.07
CA SER A 47 -10.44 -18.27 -12.13
C SER A 47 -11.29 -17.27 -11.37
N ALA A 48 -12.42 -17.71 -10.84
CA ALA A 48 -13.25 -16.91 -9.97
C ALA A 48 -12.54 -16.49 -8.68
N LYS A 49 -11.53 -17.24 -8.23
CA LYS A 49 -10.69 -16.88 -7.08
C LYS A 49 -9.82 -15.68 -7.42
N THR A 50 -9.13 -15.70 -8.55
CA THR A 50 -8.30 -14.57 -9.03
C THR A 50 -9.17 -13.32 -9.25
N LEU A 51 -10.39 -13.50 -9.80
CA LEU A 51 -11.36 -12.41 -9.93
C LEU A 51 -11.69 -11.77 -8.57
N TYR A 52 -11.90 -12.59 -7.54
CA TYR A 52 -12.18 -12.13 -6.18
C TYR A 52 -10.98 -11.39 -5.56
N GLU A 53 -9.78 -11.93 -5.73
CA GLU A 53 -8.55 -11.35 -5.15
C GLU A 53 -8.22 -9.98 -5.77
N ILE A 54 -8.45 -9.81 -7.07
CA ILE A 54 -8.12 -8.56 -7.78
C ILE A 54 -9.26 -7.53 -7.69
N PHE A 55 -10.51 -7.95 -7.93
CA PHE A 55 -11.64 -7.03 -8.06
C PHE A 55 -12.54 -6.96 -6.83
N GLY A 56 -12.22 -7.74 -5.81
CA GLY A 56 -12.93 -7.74 -4.53
C GLY A 56 -14.25 -8.48 -4.55
N LYS A 57 -14.92 -8.41 -3.41
CA LYS A 57 -16.20 -9.09 -3.19
C LYS A 57 -17.35 -8.36 -3.91
N PRO A 58 -18.28 -9.09 -4.55
CA PRO A 58 -19.47 -8.48 -5.11
C PRO A 58 -20.38 -7.90 -4.03
N ASP A 59 -21.07 -6.83 -4.34
CA ASP A 59 -22.11 -6.20 -3.53
C ASP A 59 -23.42 -6.06 -4.32
N THR A 60 -24.41 -5.40 -3.74
CA THR A 60 -25.73 -5.20 -4.34
C THR A 60 -25.67 -4.47 -5.69
N ASN A 61 -24.64 -3.63 -5.92
CA ASN A 61 -24.51 -2.84 -7.14
C ASN A 61 -23.67 -3.55 -8.20
N THR A 62 -22.71 -4.39 -7.77
CA THR A 62 -21.71 -5.00 -8.65
C THR A 62 -21.97 -6.49 -8.92
N PHE A 63 -22.94 -7.12 -8.22
CA PHE A 63 -23.16 -8.55 -8.31
C PHE A 63 -23.43 -9.04 -9.74
N LYS A 64 -24.16 -8.28 -10.55
CA LYS A 64 -24.47 -8.65 -11.95
C LYS A 64 -23.19 -8.80 -12.77
N TYR A 65 -22.30 -7.84 -12.66
CA TYR A 65 -21.02 -7.85 -13.39
C TYR A 65 -20.12 -8.96 -12.89
N TRP A 66 -20.02 -9.09 -11.57
CA TRP A 66 -19.16 -10.08 -10.94
C TRP A 66 -19.58 -11.51 -11.28
N PHE A 67 -20.88 -11.83 -11.14
CA PHE A 67 -21.36 -13.19 -11.43
C PHE A 67 -21.37 -13.49 -12.93
N THR A 68 -21.54 -12.51 -13.80
CA THR A 68 -21.40 -12.73 -15.25
C THR A 68 -19.97 -13.14 -15.61
N ALA A 69 -18.96 -12.46 -15.05
CA ALA A 69 -17.57 -12.82 -15.22
C ALA A 69 -17.25 -14.20 -14.61
N ALA A 70 -17.74 -14.46 -13.40
CA ALA A 70 -17.55 -15.75 -12.72
C ALA A 70 -18.20 -16.92 -13.46
N ASN A 71 -19.37 -16.72 -14.05
CA ASN A 71 -20.03 -17.74 -14.88
C ASN A 71 -19.20 -18.09 -16.11
N PHE A 72 -18.62 -17.09 -16.78
CA PHE A 72 -17.71 -17.37 -17.89
C PHE A 72 -16.51 -18.21 -17.41
N LEU A 73 -15.93 -17.86 -16.26
CA LEU A 73 -14.79 -18.58 -15.70
C LEU A 73 -15.11 -20.00 -15.23
N SER A 74 -16.39 -20.39 -15.17
CA SER A 74 -16.77 -21.78 -14.88
C SER A 74 -16.50 -22.74 -16.03
N TYR A 75 -16.37 -22.24 -17.26
CA TYR A 75 -16.11 -23.02 -18.46
C TYR A 75 -14.94 -22.50 -19.31
N GLY A 76 -14.39 -21.33 -18.97
CA GLY A 76 -13.24 -20.73 -19.64
C GLY A 76 -12.21 -20.28 -18.59
N ASN A 77 -10.94 -20.25 -18.95
CA ASN A 77 -9.84 -19.87 -18.08
C ASN A 77 -9.03 -18.67 -18.60
N ASN A 78 -9.54 -17.97 -19.59
CA ASN A 78 -8.89 -16.80 -20.18
C ASN A 78 -9.92 -15.68 -20.39
N LEU A 79 -10.15 -14.91 -19.34
CA LEU A 79 -11.06 -13.76 -19.37
C LEU A 79 -10.24 -12.49 -19.15
N GLN A 80 -10.30 -11.59 -20.14
CA GLN A 80 -9.77 -10.24 -19.98
C GLN A 80 -10.83 -9.33 -19.39
N VAL A 81 -10.59 -8.82 -18.19
CA VAL A 81 -11.52 -7.94 -17.48
C VAL A 81 -10.99 -6.52 -17.50
N ASN A 82 -11.86 -5.58 -17.89
CA ASN A 82 -11.60 -4.16 -17.77
C ASN A 82 -12.63 -3.55 -16.80
N ARG A 83 -12.14 -2.91 -15.74
CA ARG A 83 -12.98 -2.21 -14.78
C ARG A 83 -13.22 -0.78 -15.22
N ILE A 84 -14.47 -0.36 -15.19
CA ILE A 84 -14.84 1.05 -15.40
C ILE A 84 -14.84 1.77 -14.05
N ALA A 85 -14.14 2.89 -13.96
CA ALA A 85 -14.24 3.85 -12.87
C ALA A 85 -14.88 5.14 -13.38
N ASP A 86 -15.82 5.67 -12.61
CA ASP A 86 -16.42 6.99 -12.90
C ASP A 86 -15.37 8.09 -12.70
N SER A 87 -15.48 9.17 -13.46
CA SER A 87 -14.63 10.36 -13.29
C SER A 87 -14.78 11.03 -11.91
N ALA A 88 -15.90 10.78 -11.24
CA ALA A 88 -16.13 11.22 -9.84
C ALA A 88 -15.54 10.26 -8.81
N SER A 89 -15.09 9.06 -9.21
CA SER A 89 -14.45 8.11 -8.31
C SER A 89 -13.17 8.70 -7.72
N ARG A 90 -12.85 8.33 -6.48
CA ARG A 90 -11.64 8.79 -5.79
C ARG A 90 -10.97 7.65 -5.06
N ASN A 91 -9.66 7.76 -4.94
CA ASN A 91 -8.88 6.89 -4.08
C ASN A 91 -8.93 7.44 -2.66
N SER A 92 -8.94 6.56 -1.67
CA SER A 92 -8.82 6.97 -0.27
C SER A 92 -7.42 7.51 -0.01
N VAL A 93 -7.35 8.61 0.71
CA VAL A 93 -6.10 9.29 1.03
C VAL A 93 -5.97 9.50 2.54
N ALA A 94 -4.77 9.43 3.08
CA ALA A 94 -4.51 9.64 4.51
C ALA A 94 -4.27 11.10 4.83
N GLN A 95 -4.18 12.00 4.06
CA GLN A 95 -4.15 13.46 4.18
C GLN A 95 -4.17 14.07 2.77
N GLY A 96 -4.42 15.37 2.68
CA GLY A 96 -4.36 16.08 1.42
C GLY A 96 -5.65 16.03 0.61
N THR A 97 -5.51 16.26 -0.68
CA THR A 97 -6.64 16.36 -1.60
C THR A 97 -7.00 14.98 -2.17
N SER A 98 -8.29 14.69 -2.26
CA SER A 98 -8.76 13.47 -2.90
C SER A 98 -8.29 13.40 -4.36
N VAL A 99 -7.76 12.26 -4.77
CA VAL A 99 -7.15 12.04 -6.08
C VAL A 99 -7.80 10.84 -6.76
N LEU A 100 -7.78 10.82 -8.08
CA LEU A 100 -8.16 9.64 -8.86
C LEU A 100 -6.92 9.04 -9.50
N VAL A 101 -6.51 7.87 -9.02
CA VAL A 101 -5.48 7.01 -9.60
C VAL A 101 -6.18 5.75 -10.10
N LYS A 102 -6.21 5.53 -11.40
CA LYS A 102 -6.96 4.43 -12.02
C LYS A 102 -6.18 3.11 -12.00
N ASN A 103 -4.91 3.19 -12.35
CA ASN A 103 -3.96 2.07 -12.46
C ASN A 103 -2.53 2.58 -12.28
N ASP A 104 -1.57 1.70 -12.39
CA ASP A 104 -0.16 2.02 -12.21
C ASP A 104 0.36 2.96 -13.31
N ASP A 105 -0.06 2.78 -14.57
CA ASP A 105 0.32 3.67 -15.68
C ASP A 105 -0.19 5.10 -15.47
N ASN A 106 -1.39 5.25 -14.90
CA ASN A 106 -1.93 6.56 -14.54
C ASN A 106 -1.13 7.19 -13.38
N TYR A 107 -0.70 6.38 -12.40
CA TYR A 107 0.15 6.86 -11.31
C TYR A 107 1.47 7.41 -11.83
N ASP A 108 2.12 6.67 -12.71
CA ASP A 108 3.43 7.01 -13.28
C ASP A 108 3.35 8.04 -14.43
N GLY A 109 2.15 8.33 -14.93
CA GLY A 109 1.94 9.26 -16.04
C GLY A 109 2.44 8.74 -17.39
N VAL A 110 2.37 7.45 -17.60
CA VAL A 110 2.79 6.76 -18.85
C VAL A 110 1.58 6.25 -19.63
N ALA A 111 1.80 5.64 -20.77
CA ALA A 111 0.77 5.05 -21.64
C ALA A 111 -0.40 6.00 -22.01
N GLY A 112 -0.13 7.30 -22.12
CA GLY A 112 -1.13 8.31 -22.49
C GLY A 112 -1.93 8.87 -21.31
N TYR A 113 -1.63 8.48 -20.09
CA TYR A 113 -2.18 9.09 -18.88
C TYR A 113 -1.40 10.31 -18.44
N THR A 114 -2.08 11.21 -17.75
CA THR A 114 -1.45 12.30 -17.01
C THR A 114 -1.34 11.90 -15.55
N ALA A 115 -0.13 11.95 -14.98
CA ALA A 115 0.08 11.67 -13.57
C ALA A 115 -0.80 12.57 -12.69
N PRO A 116 -1.54 12.02 -11.71
CA PRO A 116 -2.38 12.82 -10.84
C PRO A 116 -1.54 13.69 -9.90
N SER A 117 -2.03 14.89 -9.60
CA SER A 117 -1.38 15.76 -8.61
C SER A 117 -1.64 15.22 -7.20
N MET A 118 -0.56 14.84 -6.51
CA MET A 118 -0.62 14.30 -5.14
C MET A 118 -0.08 15.28 -4.09
N SER A 119 -0.16 16.57 -4.37
CA SER A 119 0.33 17.61 -3.45
C SER A 119 -0.32 17.52 -2.08
N GLY A 120 0.51 17.37 -1.05
CA GLY A 120 0.06 17.23 0.34
C GLY A 120 -0.55 15.88 0.70
N THR A 121 -0.49 14.87 -0.18
CA THR A 121 -0.97 13.51 0.08
C THR A 121 0.19 12.63 0.50
N GLU A 122 0.17 12.10 1.72
CA GLU A 122 1.22 11.18 2.21
C GLU A 122 0.99 9.75 1.73
N TYR A 123 -0.25 9.28 1.80
CA TYR A 123 -0.63 7.93 1.39
C TYR A 123 -1.91 7.97 0.58
N VAL A 124 -1.93 7.18 -0.48
CA VAL A 124 -3.09 7.00 -1.35
C VAL A 124 -3.37 5.52 -1.53
N ALA A 125 -4.64 5.14 -1.51
CA ALA A 125 -5.02 3.77 -1.83
C ALA A 125 -4.73 3.51 -3.33
N ARG A 126 -4.19 2.34 -3.64
CA ARG A 126 -3.73 2.00 -4.99
C ARG A 126 -4.84 2.14 -6.05
N TYR A 127 -6.07 1.77 -5.70
CA TYR A 127 -7.20 1.80 -6.61
C TYR A 127 -8.36 2.62 -6.06
N PRO A 128 -9.19 3.22 -6.92
CA PRO A 128 -10.36 3.97 -6.48
C PRO A 128 -11.45 3.02 -5.98
N GLY A 129 -12.11 3.41 -4.89
CA GLY A 129 -13.24 2.67 -4.35
C GLY A 129 -13.31 2.68 -2.83
N ILE A 130 -14.48 2.28 -2.31
CA ILE A 130 -14.81 2.32 -0.87
C ILE A 130 -13.89 1.41 -0.04
N LEU A 131 -13.37 0.33 -0.61
CA LEU A 131 -12.47 -0.59 0.11
C LEU A 131 -11.20 0.11 0.60
N GLY A 132 -10.74 1.14 -0.10
CA GLY A 132 -9.60 1.94 0.32
C GLY A 132 -9.79 2.61 1.68
N ASN A 133 -11.04 2.91 2.08
CA ASN A 133 -11.35 3.54 3.38
C ASN A 133 -11.10 2.60 4.58
N ASN A 134 -10.98 1.30 4.33
CA ASN A 134 -10.69 0.31 5.37
C ASN A 134 -9.17 0.10 5.58
N LEU A 135 -8.34 0.69 4.73
CA LEU A 135 -6.89 0.60 4.87
C LEU A 135 -6.43 1.51 6.02
N LYS A 136 -5.53 0.97 6.82
CA LYS A 136 -4.84 1.72 7.87
C LYS A 136 -3.34 1.64 7.60
N VAL A 137 -2.70 2.79 7.57
CA VAL A 137 -1.25 2.87 7.45
C VAL A 137 -0.68 3.16 8.83
N SER A 138 0.24 2.32 9.27
CA SER A 138 1.01 2.51 10.49
C SER A 138 2.48 2.49 10.11
N VAL A 139 3.15 3.61 10.33
CA VAL A 139 4.58 3.74 10.10
C VAL A 139 5.27 3.71 11.46
N CYS A 140 6.09 2.69 11.68
CA CYS A 140 7.03 2.65 12.78
C CYS A 140 8.36 3.19 12.30
N ASP A 141 8.58 4.47 12.55
CA ASP A 141 9.87 5.07 12.27
C ASP A 141 10.80 4.81 13.46
N TYR A 142 12.05 4.54 13.17
CA TYR A 142 13.05 4.28 14.20
C TYR A 142 13.26 5.53 15.08
N ASN A 143 13.12 6.71 14.51
CA ASN A 143 13.19 8.00 15.19
C ASN A 143 11.90 8.81 14.91
N SER A 144 10.87 8.60 15.73
CA SER A 144 9.59 9.31 15.61
C SER A 144 9.73 10.82 15.76
N TYR A 145 10.69 11.25 16.59
CA TYR A 145 11.04 12.64 16.82
C TYR A 145 12.54 12.78 17.04
N GLN A 146 13.14 13.70 16.34
CA GLN A 146 14.48 14.13 16.62
C GLN A 146 14.47 15.65 16.77
N PHE A 147 14.67 16.14 17.98
CA PHE A 147 14.95 17.53 18.23
C PHE A 147 16.12 17.64 19.19
N SER A 148 16.95 18.62 18.97
CA SER A 148 18.01 18.97 19.91
C SER A 148 17.61 20.22 20.65
N SER A 149 17.65 20.20 21.98
CA SER A 149 17.44 21.34 22.82
C SER A 149 18.64 21.51 23.77
N ASN A 150 19.20 22.70 23.80
CA ASN A 150 20.21 23.04 24.81
C ASN A 150 19.49 23.33 26.12
N LEU A 151 19.73 22.49 27.11
CA LEU A 151 19.15 22.64 28.43
C LEU A 151 20.01 23.62 29.23
N SER A 152 19.40 24.74 29.61
CA SER A 152 20.10 25.81 30.32
C SER A 152 20.34 25.55 31.83
N SER A 153 19.71 24.49 32.36
CA SER A 153 19.83 24.12 33.78
C SER A 153 19.76 22.61 33.93
N THR A 154 20.79 22.02 34.42
CA THR A 154 21.01 20.58 34.51
C THR A 154 20.51 19.93 35.80
N SER A 155 20.41 20.68 36.87
CA SER A 155 20.18 20.13 38.22
C SER A 155 18.73 19.62 38.46
N THR A 156 17.78 20.05 37.65
CA THR A 156 16.37 19.69 37.84
C THR A 156 15.84 18.65 36.84
N ILE A 157 16.59 18.36 35.79
CA ILE A 157 16.12 17.53 34.67
C ILE A 157 16.11 16.04 35.03
N PHE A 158 17.02 15.63 35.90
CA PHE A 158 17.21 14.24 36.25
C PHE A 158 16.58 13.84 37.59
N THR A 159 15.74 14.68 38.16
CA THR A 159 14.95 14.33 39.33
C THR A 159 13.65 13.61 38.94
N THR A 160 13.11 12.80 39.84
CA THR A 160 11.83 12.11 39.61
C THR A 160 10.73 13.11 39.25
N GLY A 161 10.03 12.89 38.14
CA GLY A 161 8.99 13.77 37.65
C GLY A 161 9.52 15.02 36.92
N ALA A 162 10.79 15.02 36.55
CA ALA A 162 11.40 16.12 35.80
C ALA A 162 10.73 16.35 34.45
N THR A 163 10.77 17.60 34.02
CA THR A 163 10.34 18.04 32.71
C THR A 163 11.50 18.68 31.97
N ILE A 164 11.56 18.47 30.67
CA ILE A 164 12.48 19.16 29.80
C ILE A 164 11.75 20.14 28.91
N GLN A 165 12.40 21.26 28.60
CA GLN A 165 11.88 22.20 27.61
C GLN A 165 12.14 21.66 26.22
N ALA A 166 11.10 21.50 25.45
CA ALA A 166 11.16 21.07 24.06
C ALA A 166 10.92 22.29 23.14
N PRO A 167 11.46 22.28 21.92
CA PRO A 167 11.26 23.39 20.97
C PRO A 167 9.85 23.45 20.36
N GLY A 168 8.87 22.78 20.95
CA GLY A 168 7.52 22.61 20.41
C GLY A 168 7.42 21.34 19.55
N LEU A 169 6.66 20.38 20.02
CA LEU A 169 6.49 19.11 19.31
C LEU A 169 5.65 19.32 18.05
N THR A 170 6.13 18.85 16.91
CA THR A 170 5.38 18.90 15.64
C THR A 170 4.27 17.85 15.59
N ARG A 171 4.39 16.80 16.40
CA ARG A 171 3.41 15.71 16.54
C ARG A 171 3.21 15.39 18.01
N PRO A 172 2.08 14.76 18.40
CA PRO A 172 1.92 14.29 19.77
C PRO A 172 2.85 13.11 20.04
N ALA A 173 3.49 13.10 21.21
CA ALA A 173 4.26 11.98 21.69
C ALA A 173 3.43 11.22 22.74
N PRO A 174 2.99 9.98 22.48
CA PRO A 174 2.14 9.24 23.39
C PRO A 174 2.89 8.86 24.68
N LYS A 175 2.14 8.67 25.75
CA LYS A 175 2.68 8.12 27.01
C LYS A 175 3.42 6.81 26.74
N GLY A 176 4.59 6.66 27.31
CA GLY A 176 5.43 5.49 27.12
C GLY A 176 6.46 5.62 25.99
N SER A 177 6.43 6.70 25.21
CA SER A 177 7.50 7.02 24.24
C SER A 177 8.83 7.19 24.96
N TRP A 178 9.90 6.85 24.27
CA TRP A 178 11.26 6.99 24.80
C TRP A 178 11.88 8.32 24.38
N ILE A 179 12.56 8.95 25.31
CA ILE A 179 13.45 10.09 25.05
C ILE A 179 14.87 9.70 25.35
N GLU A 180 15.80 10.19 24.56
CA GLU A 180 17.23 10.09 24.83
C GLU A 180 17.79 11.46 25.17
N ILE A 181 18.47 11.54 26.30
CA ILE A 181 19.15 12.74 26.75
C ILE A 181 20.64 12.42 26.78
N THR A 182 21.41 13.11 25.96
CA THR A 182 22.87 12.99 26.01
C THR A 182 23.42 14.02 26.97
N ALA A 183 24.10 13.57 27.99
CA ALA A 183 24.73 14.42 29.00
C ALA A 183 26.16 13.93 29.28
N ASP A 184 27.14 14.84 29.32
CA ASP A 184 28.55 14.54 29.52
C ASP A 184 29.09 13.43 28.58
N GLY A 185 28.55 13.40 27.33
CA GLY A 185 28.92 12.40 26.32
C GLY A 185 28.29 11.02 26.52
N VAL A 186 27.41 10.86 27.49
CA VAL A 186 26.65 9.61 27.74
C VAL A 186 25.18 9.80 27.40
N ALA A 187 24.63 8.85 26.67
CA ALA A 187 23.21 8.83 26.33
C ALA A 187 22.37 8.10 27.40
N TYR A 188 21.39 8.78 27.94
CA TYR A 188 20.44 8.25 28.93
C TYR A 188 19.06 8.17 28.29
N ARG A 189 18.36 7.06 28.47
CA ARG A 189 17.02 6.86 27.92
C ARG A 189 15.98 6.84 29.02
N PHE A 190 14.93 7.62 28.85
CA PHE A 190 13.82 7.75 29.77
C PHE A 190 12.49 7.54 29.05
N GLN A 191 11.51 7.09 29.79
CA GLN A 191 10.17 6.89 29.26
C GLN A 191 9.24 8.03 29.69
N LEU A 192 8.42 8.53 28.78
CA LEU A 192 7.44 9.56 29.07
C LEU A 192 6.36 9.03 30.00
N THR A 193 6.05 9.79 31.06
CA THR A 193 5.02 9.45 32.04
C THR A 193 3.63 9.91 31.64
N ALA A 194 3.53 10.87 30.74
CA ALA A 194 2.29 11.41 30.20
C ALA A 194 2.43 11.64 28.69
N GLU A 195 1.28 11.73 28.02
CA GLU A 195 1.23 12.16 26.64
C GLU A 195 1.65 13.63 26.53
N ALA A 196 2.48 13.93 25.54
CA ALA A 196 2.82 15.31 25.18
C ALA A 196 2.11 15.66 23.87
N ALA A 197 1.22 16.65 23.91
CA ALA A 197 0.43 17.06 22.74
C ALA A 197 1.31 17.73 21.66
N SER A 198 0.81 17.78 20.43
CA SER A 198 1.42 18.61 19.39
C SER A 198 1.48 20.08 19.86
N GLY A 199 2.62 20.72 19.65
CA GLY A 199 2.91 22.06 20.16
C GLY A 199 3.39 22.11 21.61
N ALA A 200 3.43 20.99 22.33
CA ALA A 200 3.94 20.95 23.70
C ALA A 200 5.40 21.41 23.76
N THR A 201 5.69 22.28 24.71
CA THR A 201 7.05 22.79 24.98
C THR A 201 7.69 22.12 26.19
N THR A 202 6.95 21.25 26.88
CA THR A 202 7.46 20.49 28.03
C THR A 202 7.05 19.03 27.88
N VAL A 203 7.96 18.12 28.25
CA VAL A 203 7.68 16.68 28.31
C VAL A 203 8.06 16.15 29.69
N ALA A 204 7.21 15.30 30.27
CA ALA A 204 7.42 14.74 31.58
C ALA A 204 7.93 13.30 31.47
N PHE A 205 8.95 12.97 32.25
CA PHE A 205 9.56 11.61 32.27
C PHE A 205 9.94 11.20 33.69
N VAL A 206 10.16 9.90 33.90
CA VAL A 206 10.69 9.37 35.15
C VAL A 206 12.20 9.19 35.04
N ASN A 207 12.92 9.82 35.95
CA ASN A 207 14.35 9.55 36.11
C ASN A 207 14.54 8.44 37.18
N ASN A 208 14.79 7.24 36.71
CA ASN A 208 15.08 6.09 37.58
C ASN A 208 16.59 5.86 37.79
N THR A 209 17.42 6.69 37.20
CA THR A 209 18.89 6.47 37.20
C THR A 209 19.61 7.14 38.35
N GLY A 210 19.02 8.14 39.01
CA GLY A 210 19.61 8.91 40.08
C GLY A 210 20.84 9.73 39.63
N ILE A 211 21.05 9.92 38.37
CA ILE A 211 22.18 10.61 37.77
C ILE A 211 21.83 12.08 37.57
N THR A 212 22.73 12.97 37.98
CA THR A 212 22.68 14.43 37.78
C THR A 212 23.88 14.88 36.97
N PRO A 213 23.83 14.86 35.64
CA PRO A 213 24.94 15.30 34.80
C PRO A 213 25.14 16.82 34.86
N SER A 214 26.34 17.25 34.56
CA SER A 214 26.74 18.67 34.65
C SER A 214 26.36 19.47 33.41
N THR A 215 26.26 18.84 32.25
CA THR A 215 25.85 19.47 30.98
C THR A 215 24.94 18.54 30.23
N SER A 216 23.95 19.05 29.52
CA SER A 216 23.02 18.20 28.79
C SER A 216 22.46 18.83 27.52
N ASN A 217 22.49 18.06 26.46
CA ASN A 217 21.67 18.28 25.28
C ASN A 217 20.61 17.17 25.25
N ALA A 218 19.36 17.53 25.06
CA ALA A 218 18.31 16.54 24.92
C ALA A 218 18.03 16.27 23.44
N THR A 219 18.04 15.02 23.08
CA THR A 219 17.54 14.53 21.79
C THR A 219 16.39 13.58 22.07
N MET A 220 15.26 13.78 21.44
CA MET A 220 14.13 12.88 21.53
C MET A 220 14.20 11.85 20.40
N LEU A 221 14.09 10.60 20.72
CA LEU A 221 14.08 9.48 19.79
C LEU A 221 12.65 9.01 19.52
#